data_65c5ae44ead44923fc79e7da1744c4e4
#
_entry.id   65c5ae44ead44923fc79e7da1744c4e4
#
_cell.length_a   1.000
_cell.length_b   1.000
_cell.length_c   1.000
_cell.angle_alpha   90.00
_cell.angle_beta   90.00
_cell.angle_gamma   90.00
#
_symmetry.space_group_name_H-M   'P 1'
#
loop_
_entity.id
_entity.type
_entity.pdbx_description
1 polymer ?
#
loop_
_entity_poly.entity_id
_entity_poly.type
_entity_poly.pdbx_seq_one_letter_code
_entity_poly.pdbx_strand_id
1 'polypeptide(L)'
;MSATTSPCPSYAAVLRVPYARRTFAAALVARLSYGTVTLSVLLSVTRATGSYAVSGVVMSLFGAATVFLLPLRASLIDRYGPRRALLPMSALYGTLLTALAALTWRPGAPAALVATAAALAGACAPPLGPTMRALWSELAADRRLLQRAYSLDGVAEELLFVSGPALVGALVTCAPPAAGILLSALLNVTGTCAFVTSPAMTGPRPTPRARRSGALRGLLPSVAVAAGTGLALSGVDLLVTAFASERTHGTALVPWILGALSAGSAVGGLVNGAIDWRRPARVRLAGFATALGLVIAAAGLAPGLWSLTAAMVCAGAFIAPALTTAYLLADETAPEGSRTRAGAWVNMAVNAGSSAGALATGLLIGALPLPWCFALAGAAALLSAAAVTAGGRATAVVGAETEVEAEAEAELPAADPPVRA
;
A
#
# COMPACT_ATOMS: atom_id res chain seq x y z
N MET A 1 -7.22 -21.52 -40.34
CA MET A 1 -7.62 -21.25 -38.94
C MET A 1 -7.20 -19.83 -38.59
N SER A 2 -8.10 -18.88 -38.70
CA SER A 2 -7.83 -17.47 -38.35
C SER A 2 -7.73 -17.37 -36.84
N ALA A 3 -6.53 -17.07 -36.33
CA ALA A 3 -6.34 -16.70 -34.94
C ALA A 3 -7.08 -15.38 -34.70
N THR A 4 -8.24 -15.45 -34.06
CA THR A 4 -8.93 -14.30 -33.53
C THR A 4 -8.02 -13.70 -32.44
N THR A 5 -7.28 -12.66 -32.82
CA THR A 5 -6.58 -11.81 -31.85
C THR A 5 -7.62 -11.23 -30.90
N SER A 6 -7.76 -11.83 -29.72
CA SER A 6 -8.58 -11.25 -28.65
C SER A 6 -8.10 -9.82 -28.43
N PRO A 7 -8.98 -8.79 -28.51
CA PRO A 7 -8.56 -7.42 -28.34
C PRO A 7 -7.90 -7.29 -26.97
N CYS A 8 -6.73 -6.64 -26.92
CA CYS A 8 -6.02 -6.37 -25.66
C CYS A 8 -7.02 -5.79 -24.65
N PRO A 9 -7.22 -6.40 -23.48
CA PRO A 9 -8.16 -5.87 -22.51
C PRO A 9 -7.77 -4.42 -22.18
N SER A 10 -8.71 -3.51 -22.27
CA SER A 10 -8.49 -2.09 -21.91
C SER A 10 -8.85 -1.86 -20.44
N TYR A 11 -8.46 -0.72 -19.86
CA TYR A 11 -8.96 -0.33 -18.53
C TYR A 11 -10.49 -0.29 -18.46
N ALA A 12 -11.15 0.02 -19.58
CA ALA A 12 -12.59 -0.09 -19.68
C ALA A 12 -13.10 -1.53 -19.51
N ALA A 13 -12.31 -2.54 -19.84
CA ALA A 13 -12.67 -3.94 -19.61
C ALA A 13 -12.74 -4.27 -18.11
N VAL A 14 -11.85 -3.71 -17.27
CA VAL A 14 -11.90 -3.84 -15.81
C VAL A 14 -13.25 -3.33 -15.28
N LEU A 15 -13.68 -2.16 -15.76
CA LEU A 15 -14.93 -1.54 -15.33
C LEU A 15 -16.17 -2.17 -15.95
N ARG A 16 -16.04 -3.03 -16.98
CA ARG A 16 -17.13 -3.81 -17.59
C ARG A 16 -17.38 -5.13 -16.86
N VAL A 17 -16.48 -5.57 -15.99
CA VAL A 17 -16.73 -6.74 -15.13
C VAL A 17 -18.03 -6.51 -14.36
N PRO A 18 -18.93 -7.50 -14.29
CA PRO A 18 -20.22 -7.35 -13.60
C PRO A 18 -20.05 -6.80 -12.18
N TYR A 19 -20.80 -5.76 -11.86
CA TYR A 19 -20.80 -5.05 -10.58
C TYR A 19 -19.49 -4.36 -10.17
N ALA A 20 -18.37 -4.51 -10.92
CA ALA A 20 -17.06 -3.95 -10.58
C ALA A 20 -17.12 -2.42 -10.37
N ARG A 21 -17.77 -1.69 -11.27
CA ARG A 21 -17.89 -0.22 -11.19
C ARG A 21 -18.53 0.25 -9.88
N ARG A 22 -19.67 -0.36 -9.50
CA ARG A 22 -20.39 -0.01 -8.28
C ARG A 22 -19.57 -0.36 -7.03
N THR A 23 -19.00 -1.54 -7.03
CA THR A 23 -18.20 -2.03 -5.89
C THR A 23 -16.94 -1.21 -5.71
N PHE A 24 -16.23 -0.91 -6.80
CA PHE A 24 -15.01 -0.11 -6.77
C PHE A 24 -15.31 1.33 -6.34
N ALA A 25 -16.35 1.98 -6.90
CA ALA A 25 -16.76 3.31 -6.48
C ALA A 25 -17.12 3.37 -4.98
N ALA A 26 -17.86 2.38 -4.47
CA ALA A 26 -18.17 2.29 -3.04
C ALA A 26 -16.91 2.13 -2.17
N ALA A 27 -15.96 1.29 -2.61
CA ALA A 27 -14.68 1.15 -1.95
C ALA A 27 -13.88 2.45 -1.94
N LEU A 28 -13.86 3.22 -3.04
CA LEU A 28 -13.18 4.51 -3.13
C LEU A 28 -13.82 5.56 -2.21
N VAL A 29 -15.15 5.63 -2.14
CA VAL A 29 -15.84 6.51 -1.18
C VAL A 29 -15.43 6.18 0.26
N ALA A 30 -15.44 4.90 0.63
CA ALA A 30 -15.02 4.48 1.97
C ALA A 30 -13.54 4.79 2.24
N ARG A 31 -12.65 4.61 1.26
CA ARG A 31 -11.20 4.87 1.36
C ARG A 31 -10.86 6.35 1.38
N LEU A 32 -11.69 7.22 0.80
CA LEU A 32 -11.52 8.68 0.86
C LEU A 32 -11.48 9.16 2.32
N SER A 33 -12.15 8.45 3.23
CA SER A 33 -12.03 8.64 4.69
C SER A 33 -10.57 8.64 5.17
N TYR A 34 -9.69 7.81 4.60
CA TYR A 34 -8.28 7.75 5.02
C TYR A 34 -7.48 8.98 4.58
N GLY A 35 -7.82 9.54 3.43
CA GLY A 35 -7.23 10.80 2.96
C GLY A 35 -7.69 12.01 3.80
N THR A 36 -8.94 12.00 4.28
CA THR A 36 -9.50 13.13 5.03
C THR A 36 -9.17 13.06 6.52
N VAL A 37 -9.13 11.87 7.15
CA VAL A 37 -9.00 11.71 8.60
C VAL A 37 -7.67 12.25 9.15
N THR A 38 -6.57 12.01 8.44
CA THR A 38 -5.23 12.35 8.92
C THR A 38 -5.09 13.86 9.19
N LEU A 39 -5.41 14.68 8.18
CA LEU A 39 -5.33 16.13 8.32
C LEU A 39 -6.40 16.67 9.30
N SER A 40 -7.61 16.10 9.27
CA SER A 40 -8.70 16.51 10.17
C SER A 40 -8.35 16.25 11.63
N VAL A 41 -7.78 15.09 11.97
CA VAL A 41 -7.35 14.77 13.35
C VAL A 41 -6.22 15.69 13.77
N LEU A 42 -5.20 15.89 12.92
CA LEU A 42 -4.10 16.79 13.22
C LEU A 42 -4.60 18.20 13.59
N LEU A 43 -5.40 18.79 12.73
CA LEU A 43 -5.93 20.15 12.94
C LEU A 43 -6.88 20.25 14.13
N SER A 44 -7.76 19.23 14.32
CA SER A 44 -8.71 19.21 15.43
C SER A 44 -8.03 19.09 16.77
N VAL A 45 -7.06 18.17 16.89
CA VAL A 45 -6.32 17.94 18.14
C VAL A 45 -5.46 19.16 18.48
N THR A 46 -4.75 19.73 17.49
CA THR A 46 -3.96 20.96 17.70
C THR A 46 -4.83 22.09 18.21
N ARG A 47 -6.02 22.29 17.60
CA ARG A 47 -6.96 23.34 18.04
C ARG A 47 -7.52 23.06 19.44
N ALA A 48 -7.86 21.79 19.76
CA ALA A 48 -8.50 21.41 21.00
C ALA A 48 -7.54 21.41 22.20
N THR A 49 -6.27 21.05 21.98
CA THR A 49 -5.27 20.93 23.06
C THR A 49 -4.28 22.10 23.11
N GLY A 50 -4.20 22.93 22.06
CA GLY A 50 -3.22 23.99 21.93
C GLY A 50 -1.77 23.51 21.76
N SER A 51 -1.53 22.19 21.54
CA SER A 51 -0.21 21.57 21.55
C SER A 51 0.04 20.72 20.31
N TYR A 52 1.06 21.08 19.54
CA TYR A 52 1.54 20.25 18.43
C TYR A 52 2.18 18.94 18.91
N ALA A 53 2.79 18.94 20.11
CA ALA A 53 3.37 17.72 20.67
C ALA A 53 2.29 16.67 20.98
N VAL A 54 1.17 17.08 21.58
CA VAL A 54 0.00 16.20 21.82
C VAL A 54 -0.55 15.68 20.49
N SER A 55 -0.68 16.55 19.49
CA SER A 55 -1.15 16.15 18.16
C SER A 55 -0.23 15.11 17.52
N GLY A 56 1.08 15.28 17.64
CA GLY A 56 2.07 14.30 17.16
C GLY A 56 1.93 12.95 17.84
N VAL A 57 1.75 12.92 19.17
CA VAL A 57 1.53 11.67 19.92
C VAL A 57 0.21 11.00 19.48
N VAL A 58 -0.88 11.76 19.37
CA VAL A 58 -2.18 11.24 18.92
C VAL A 58 -2.08 10.63 17.51
N MET A 59 -1.44 11.34 16.60
CA MET A 59 -1.23 10.86 15.22
C MET A 59 -0.36 9.60 15.17
N SER A 60 0.68 9.53 15.99
CA SER A 60 1.55 8.36 16.09
C SER A 60 0.79 7.14 16.62
N LEU A 61 -0.02 7.30 17.65
CA LEU A 61 -0.85 6.23 18.21
C LEU A 61 -1.92 5.74 17.22
N PHE A 62 -2.61 6.68 16.56
CA PHE A 62 -3.59 6.37 15.52
C PHE A 62 -2.94 5.60 14.36
N GLY A 63 -1.83 6.11 13.84
CA GLY A 63 -1.09 5.51 12.73
C GLY A 63 -0.51 4.14 13.09
N ALA A 64 0.14 4.01 14.25
CA ALA A 64 0.69 2.74 14.71
C ALA A 64 -0.41 1.67 14.87
N ALA A 65 -1.53 2.00 15.53
CA ALA A 65 -2.64 1.08 15.67
C ALA A 65 -3.24 0.69 14.30
N THR A 66 -3.36 1.64 13.37
CA THR A 66 -3.85 1.39 12.01
C THR A 66 -2.94 0.45 11.25
N VAL A 67 -1.63 0.63 11.33
CA VAL A 67 -0.64 -0.12 10.54
C VAL A 67 -0.38 -1.50 11.14
N PHE A 68 -0.01 -1.58 12.42
CA PHE A 68 0.41 -2.85 13.02
C PHE A 68 -0.73 -3.86 13.23
N LEU A 69 -1.97 -3.39 13.41
CA LEU A 69 -3.14 -4.27 13.55
C LEU A 69 -3.79 -4.61 12.20
N LEU A 70 -3.28 -4.08 11.09
CA LEU A 70 -3.85 -4.32 9.76
C LEU A 70 -3.90 -5.80 9.37
N PRO A 71 -2.83 -6.62 9.52
CA PRO A 71 -2.88 -8.04 9.18
C PRO A 71 -3.85 -8.84 10.05
N LEU A 72 -4.00 -8.45 11.32
CA LEU A 72 -4.98 -9.07 12.23
C LEU A 72 -6.41 -8.81 11.74
N ARG A 73 -6.74 -7.55 11.43
CA ARG A 73 -8.07 -7.17 10.91
C ARG A 73 -8.36 -7.83 9.57
N ALA A 74 -7.35 -7.91 8.68
CA ALA A 74 -7.48 -8.62 7.42
C ALA A 74 -7.74 -10.12 7.62
N SER A 75 -7.10 -10.75 8.61
CA SER A 75 -7.33 -12.16 8.93
C SER A 75 -8.76 -12.43 9.42
N LEU A 76 -9.42 -11.47 10.08
CA LEU A 76 -10.83 -11.57 10.47
C LEU A 76 -11.74 -11.54 9.23
N ILE A 77 -11.38 -10.75 8.19
CA ILE A 77 -12.12 -10.74 6.92
C ILE A 77 -11.98 -12.07 6.20
N ASP A 78 -10.76 -12.61 6.12
CA ASP A 78 -10.50 -13.90 5.50
C ASP A 78 -11.24 -15.03 6.23
N ARG A 79 -11.38 -14.95 7.58
CA ARG A 79 -12.04 -15.96 8.39
C ARG A 79 -13.55 -15.89 8.39
N TYR A 80 -14.14 -14.68 8.54
CA TYR A 80 -15.58 -14.50 8.75
C TYR A 80 -16.30 -13.96 7.51
N GLY A 81 -15.56 -13.63 6.47
CA GLY A 81 -16.04 -12.95 5.26
C GLY A 81 -16.19 -11.44 5.45
N PRO A 82 -16.12 -10.67 4.34
CA PRO A 82 -16.05 -9.21 4.41
C PRO A 82 -17.29 -8.58 5.02
N ARG A 83 -18.50 -9.05 4.70
CA ARG A 83 -19.72 -8.46 5.25
C ARG A 83 -19.78 -8.56 6.77
N ARG A 84 -19.44 -9.74 7.34
CA ARG A 84 -19.47 -9.96 8.80
C ARG A 84 -18.34 -9.28 9.55
N ALA A 85 -17.20 -9.04 8.88
CA ALA A 85 -16.05 -8.41 9.51
C ALA A 85 -16.03 -6.88 9.29
N LEU A 86 -16.26 -6.39 8.06
CA LEU A 86 -16.15 -4.97 7.76
C LEU A 86 -17.26 -4.11 8.38
N LEU A 87 -18.50 -4.61 8.45
CA LEU A 87 -19.60 -3.83 9.03
C LEU A 87 -19.36 -3.46 10.49
N PRO A 88 -19.06 -4.41 11.40
CA PRO A 88 -18.78 -4.04 12.78
C PRO A 88 -17.51 -3.20 12.93
N MET A 89 -16.45 -3.47 12.14
CA MET A 89 -15.25 -2.63 12.16
C MET A 89 -15.55 -1.19 11.75
N SER A 90 -16.29 -1.01 10.64
CA SER A 90 -16.66 0.32 10.16
C SER A 90 -17.61 1.06 11.11
N ALA A 91 -18.58 0.36 11.70
CA ALA A 91 -19.46 0.95 12.68
C ALA A 91 -18.68 1.42 13.93
N LEU A 92 -17.79 0.58 14.47
CA LEU A 92 -16.97 0.93 15.61
C LEU A 92 -15.98 2.04 15.29
N TYR A 93 -15.32 1.98 14.12
CA TYR A 93 -14.45 3.06 13.62
C TYR A 93 -15.20 4.38 13.49
N GLY A 94 -16.38 4.37 12.86
CA GLY A 94 -17.22 5.56 12.71
C GLY A 94 -17.69 6.14 14.06
N THR A 95 -18.08 5.29 15.02
CA THR A 95 -18.46 5.70 16.36
C THR A 95 -17.28 6.34 17.12
N LEU A 96 -16.08 5.74 17.03
CA LEU A 96 -14.88 6.27 17.69
C LEU A 96 -14.41 7.58 17.05
N LEU A 97 -14.51 7.72 15.73
CA LEU A 97 -14.24 8.98 15.05
C LEU A 97 -15.27 10.06 15.46
N THR A 98 -16.54 9.71 15.58
CA THR A 98 -17.57 10.63 16.05
C THR A 98 -17.32 11.08 17.48
N ALA A 99 -16.92 10.15 18.37
CA ALA A 99 -16.50 10.48 19.72
C ALA A 99 -15.26 11.39 19.74
N LEU A 100 -14.26 11.09 18.90
CA LEU A 100 -13.07 11.94 18.77
C LEU A 100 -13.43 13.35 18.26
N ALA A 101 -14.34 13.46 17.29
CA ALA A 101 -14.84 14.74 16.81
C ALA A 101 -15.56 15.52 17.93
N ALA A 102 -16.40 14.86 18.71
CA ALA A 102 -17.08 15.48 19.84
C ALA A 102 -16.10 15.98 20.91
N LEU A 103 -15.09 15.19 21.26
CA LEU A 103 -14.02 15.56 22.20
C LEU A 103 -13.22 16.78 21.71
N THR A 104 -12.97 16.86 20.42
CA THR A 104 -12.14 17.93 19.82
C THR A 104 -12.95 19.08 19.23
N TRP A 105 -14.29 19.08 19.40
CA TRP A 105 -15.15 20.15 18.87
C TRP A 105 -14.88 21.49 19.52
N ARG A 106 -14.58 21.49 20.83
CA ARG A 106 -14.26 22.67 21.64
C ARG A 106 -12.84 22.58 22.20
N PRO A 107 -12.18 23.72 22.44
CA PRO A 107 -10.91 23.75 23.18
C PRO A 107 -11.03 23.16 24.60
N GLY A 108 -9.92 22.64 25.14
CA GLY A 108 -9.84 22.12 26.50
C GLY A 108 -10.05 20.60 26.62
N ALA A 109 -9.98 19.86 25.50
CA ALA A 109 -10.10 18.40 25.53
C ALA A 109 -8.94 17.74 26.32
N PRO A 110 -9.23 16.78 27.23
CA PRO A 110 -8.18 16.02 27.93
C PRO A 110 -7.35 15.21 26.94
N ALA A 111 -6.04 15.46 26.89
CA ALA A 111 -5.12 14.83 25.93
C ALA A 111 -5.17 13.29 25.99
N ALA A 112 -5.28 12.71 27.19
CA ALA A 112 -5.36 11.27 27.37
C ALA A 112 -6.61 10.65 26.73
N LEU A 113 -7.78 11.29 26.84
CA LEU A 113 -9.01 10.81 26.21
C LEU A 113 -8.94 10.90 24.69
N VAL A 114 -8.41 12.01 24.17
CA VAL A 114 -8.20 12.20 22.74
C VAL A 114 -7.23 11.14 22.19
N ALA A 115 -6.11 10.89 22.86
CA ALA A 115 -5.12 9.89 22.47
C ALA A 115 -5.71 8.46 22.49
N THR A 116 -6.46 8.13 23.54
CA THR A 116 -7.12 6.81 23.65
C THR A 116 -8.18 6.62 22.59
N ALA A 117 -9.04 7.60 22.34
CA ALA A 117 -10.06 7.54 21.29
C ALA A 117 -9.43 7.38 19.90
N ALA A 118 -8.35 8.11 19.61
CA ALA A 118 -7.63 8.01 18.37
C ALA A 118 -6.96 6.64 18.19
N ALA A 119 -6.27 6.13 19.21
CA ALA A 119 -5.64 4.80 19.18
C ALA A 119 -6.68 3.69 18.93
N LEU A 120 -7.81 3.73 19.62
CA LEU A 120 -8.91 2.78 19.43
C LEU A 120 -9.53 2.90 18.04
N ALA A 121 -9.72 4.13 17.53
CA ALA A 121 -10.18 4.33 16.16
C ALA A 121 -9.20 3.71 15.14
N GLY A 122 -7.91 3.98 15.28
CA GLY A 122 -6.88 3.35 14.44
C GLY A 122 -6.91 1.83 14.49
N ALA A 123 -7.12 1.25 15.68
CA ALA A 123 -7.24 -0.20 15.87
C ALA A 123 -8.44 -0.81 15.12
N CYS A 124 -9.52 -0.05 14.95
CA CYS A 124 -10.76 -0.52 14.32
C CYS A 124 -10.88 -0.15 12.84
N ALA A 125 -9.93 0.63 12.26
CA ALA A 125 -10.00 1.07 10.87
C ALA A 125 -10.12 -0.11 9.89
N PRO A 126 -11.18 -0.21 9.07
CA PRO A 126 -11.42 -1.38 8.23
C PRO A 126 -10.38 -1.47 7.10
N PRO A 127 -9.81 -2.68 6.77
CA PRO A 127 -8.79 -2.84 5.74
C PRO A 127 -9.39 -2.86 4.31
N LEU A 128 -9.98 -1.76 3.87
CA LEU A 128 -10.73 -1.67 2.61
C LEU A 128 -9.86 -1.88 1.36
N GLY A 129 -8.63 -1.34 1.35
CA GLY A 129 -7.70 -1.50 0.23
C GLY A 129 -7.34 -2.97 -0.01
N PRO A 130 -6.78 -3.68 0.97
CA PRO A 130 -6.51 -5.11 0.86
C PRO A 130 -7.75 -5.94 0.50
N THR A 131 -8.92 -5.59 1.03
CA THR A 131 -10.18 -6.30 0.72
C THR A 131 -10.60 -6.09 -0.73
N MET A 132 -10.49 -4.86 -1.26
CA MET A 132 -10.81 -4.59 -2.66
C MET A 132 -9.83 -5.30 -3.60
N ARG A 133 -8.54 -5.35 -3.26
CA ARG A 133 -7.53 -6.08 -4.06
C ARG A 133 -7.79 -7.59 -4.04
N ALA A 134 -8.16 -8.18 -2.90
CA ALA A 134 -8.59 -9.57 -2.84
C ALA A 134 -9.84 -9.83 -3.69
N LEU A 135 -10.78 -8.89 -3.72
CA LEU A 135 -11.95 -9.00 -4.60
C LEU A 135 -11.57 -8.90 -6.09
N TRP A 136 -10.64 -8.02 -6.46
CA TRP A 136 -10.14 -7.94 -7.83
C TRP A 136 -9.55 -9.27 -8.31
N SER A 137 -8.81 -10.00 -7.44
CA SER A 137 -8.28 -11.31 -7.79
C SER A 137 -9.35 -12.40 -7.94
N GLU A 138 -10.53 -12.23 -7.34
CA GLU A 138 -11.69 -13.11 -7.53
C GLU A 138 -12.47 -12.76 -8.82
N LEU A 139 -12.56 -11.47 -9.16
CA LEU A 139 -13.36 -10.98 -10.30
C LEU A 139 -12.61 -11.01 -11.64
N ALA A 140 -11.29 -10.93 -11.62
CA ALA A 140 -10.51 -10.92 -12.85
C ALA A 140 -10.44 -12.29 -13.49
N ALA A 141 -10.84 -12.38 -14.77
CA ALA A 141 -10.84 -13.63 -15.51
C ALA A 141 -9.41 -14.14 -15.82
N ASP A 142 -8.45 -13.24 -15.91
CA ASP A 142 -7.06 -13.56 -16.21
C ASP A 142 -6.08 -12.61 -15.50
N ARG A 143 -4.80 -12.97 -15.55
CA ARG A 143 -3.72 -12.21 -14.91
C ARG A 143 -3.53 -10.80 -15.49
N ARG A 144 -3.83 -10.60 -16.78
CA ARG A 144 -3.68 -9.31 -17.45
C ARG A 144 -4.75 -8.34 -16.96
N LEU A 145 -5.99 -8.82 -16.84
CA LEU A 145 -7.09 -8.03 -16.28
C LEU A 145 -6.84 -7.68 -14.82
N LEU A 146 -6.32 -8.64 -14.04
CA LEU A 146 -5.96 -8.41 -12.64
C LEU A 146 -4.87 -7.34 -12.49
N GLN A 147 -3.82 -7.39 -13.32
CA GLN A 147 -2.77 -6.38 -13.31
C GLN A 147 -3.32 -4.98 -13.60
N ARG A 148 -4.23 -4.85 -14.57
CA ARG A 148 -4.90 -3.57 -14.87
C ARG A 148 -5.78 -3.11 -13.73
N ALA A 149 -6.52 -4.02 -13.09
CA ALA A 149 -7.34 -3.70 -11.94
C ALA A 149 -6.50 -3.17 -10.77
N TYR A 150 -5.36 -3.79 -10.48
CA TYR A 150 -4.44 -3.33 -9.45
C TYR A 150 -3.76 -2.00 -9.80
N SER A 151 -3.38 -1.79 -11.07
CA SER A 151 -2.85 -0.51 -11.52
C SER A 151 -3.88 0.62 -11.41
N LEU A 152 -5.14 0.34 -11.80
CA LEU A 152 -6.24 1.30 -11.64
C LEU A 152 -6.51 1.61 -10.16
N ASP A 153 -6.50 0.58 -9.30
CA ASP A 153 -6.69 0.72 -7.85
C ASP A 153 -5.58 1.57 -7.21
N GLY A 154 -4.33 1.36 -7.62
CA GLY A 154 -3.19 2.13 -7.13
C GLY A 154 -3.26 3.61 -7.52
N VAL A 155 -3.56 3.91 -8.80
CA VAL A 155 -3.74 5.29 -9.26
C VAL A 155 -4.92 5.97 -8.55
N ALA A 156 -6.03 5.25 -8.37
CA ALA A 156 -7.17 5.78 -7.64
C ALA A 156 -6.81 6.06 -6.17
N GLU A 157 -6.00 5.21 -5.54
CA GLU A 157 -5.51 5.43 -4.16
C GLU A 157 -4.68 6.72 -4.05
N GLU A 158 -3.78 6.98 -4.99
CA GLU A 158 -3.01 8.24 -5.03
C GLU A 158 -3.93 9.47 -5.15
N LEU A 159 -4.95 9.40 -6.01
CA LEU A 159 -5.93 10.48 -6.14
C LEU A 159 -6.70 10.73 -4.84
N LEU A 160 -6.99 9.70 -4.04
CA LEU A 160 -7.65 9.85 -2.74
C LEU A 160 -6.73 10.54 -1.72
N PHE A 161 -5.42 10.28 -1.75
CA PHE A 161 -4.46 10.94 -0.86
C PHE A 161 -4.24 12.41 -1.22
N VAL A 162 -4.43 12.81 -2.47
CA VAL A 162 -4.39 14.21 -2.90
C VAL A 162 -5.72 14.92 -2.63
N SER A 163 -6.84 14.29 -2.97
CA SER A 163 -8.16 14.91 -2.84
C SER A 163 -8.65 15.00 -1.39
N GLY A 164 -8.23 14.08 -0.53
CA GLY A 164 -8.61 14.08 0.89
C GLY A 164 -8.20 15.35 1.63
N PRO A 165 -6.91 15.71 1.68
CA PRO A 165 -6.46 16.96 2.29
C PRO A 165 -7.06 18.21 1.64
N ALA A 166 -7.26 18.22 0.31
CA ALA A 166 -7.91 19.33 -0.39
C ALA A 166 -9.36 19.54 0.07
N LEU A 167 -10.12 18.45 0.24
CA LEU A 167 -11.48 18.50 0.80
C LEU A 167 -11.50 19.04 2.22
N VAL A 168 -10.57 18.59 3.07
CA VAL A 168 -10.44 19.09 4.44
C VAL A 168 -10.05 20.56 4.44
N GLY A 169 -9.10 20.96 3.60
CA GLY A 169 -8.69 22.36 3.44
C GLY A 169 -9.87 23.26 3.07
N ALA A 170 -10.72 22.83 2.13
CA ALA A 170 -11.93 23.54 1.78
C ALA A 170 -12.96 23.56 2.94
N LEU A 171 -13.11 22.45 3.66
CA LEU A 171 -14.08 22.35 4.76
C LEU A 171 -13.73 23.26 5.93
N VAL A 172 -12.45 23.40 6.30
CA VAL A 172 -12.02 24.20 7.44
C VAL A 172 -12.17 25.72 7.22
N THR A 173 -12.45 26.17 5.99
CA THR A 173 -12.79 27.57 5.72
C THR A 173 -14.17 27.95 6.25
N CYS A 174 -15.09 26.99 6.41
CA CYS A 174 -16.47 27.23 6.80
C CYS A 174 -16.93 26.43 8.04
N ALA A 175 -16.11 25.47 8.51
CA ALA A 175 -16.47 24.62 9.65
C ALA A 175 -15.24 24.33 10.54
N PRO A 176 -15.44 23.96 11.82
CA PRO A 176 -14.32 23.55 12.67
C PRO A 176 -13.66 22.27 12.11
N PRO A 177 -12.32 22.08 12.29
CA PRO A 177 -11.62 20.90 11.78
C PRO A 177 -12.22 19.54 12.19
N ALA A 178 -12.89 19.49 13.36
CA ALA A 178 -13.63 18.33 13.84
C ALA A 178 -14.75 17.87 12.87
N ALA A 179 -15.31 18.79 12.06
CA ALA A 179 -16.25 18.44 11.00
C ALA A 179 -15.62 17.53 9.94
N GLY A 180 -14.32 17.68 9.67
CA GLY A 180 -13.58 16.77 8.79
C GLY A 180 -13.46 15.35 9.33
N ILE A 181 -13.38 15.19 10.67
CA ILE A 181 -13.43 13.86 11.30
C ILE A 181 -14.82 13.23 11.12
N LEU A 182 -15.90 14.02 11.27
CA LEU A 182 -17.27 13.54 11.00
C LEU A 182 -17.47 13.17 9.54
N LEU A 183 -16.94 13.97 8.62
CA LEU A 183 -16.96 13.65 7.18
C LEU A 183 -16.25 12.31 6.93
N SER A 184 -15.09 12.09 7.55
CA SER A 184 -14.35 10.83 7.45
C SER A 184 -15.15 9.65 7.97
N ALA A 185 -15.83 9.81 9.13
CA ALA A 185 -16.71 8.79 9.68
C ALA A 185 -17.87 8.46 8.74
N LEU A 186 -18.52 9.48 8.19
CA LEU A 186 -19.64 9.34 7.25
C LEU A 186 -19.20 8.62 5.96
N LEU A 187 -18.11 9.07 5.34
CA LEU A 187 -17.56 8.46 4.13
C LEU A 187 -17.21 6.98 4.35
N ASN A 188 -16.58 6.66 5.49
CA ASN A 188 -16.22 5.29 5.80
C ASN A 188 -17.45 4.41 6.00
N VAL A 189 -18.40 4.81 6.82
CA VAL A 189 -19.59 4.00 7.13
C VAL A 189 -20.47 3.83 5.88
N THR A 190 -20.82 4.90 5.19
CA THR A 190 -21.69 4.84 4.00
C THR A 190 -21.02 4.07 2.86
N GLY A 191 -19.74 4.35 2.58
CA GLY A 191 -18.98 3.66 1.56
C GLY A 191 -18.78 2.17 1.87
N THR A 192 -18.49 1.81 3.14
CA THR A 192 -18.37 0.40 3.54
C THR A 192 -19.71 -0.33 3.43
N CYS A 193 -20.81 0.29 3.87
CA CYS A 193 -22.15 -0.29 3.69
C CYS A 193 -22.47 -0.54 2.20
N ALA A 194 -22.22 0.44 1.34
CA ALA A 194 -22.41 0.29 -0.10
C ALA A 194 -21.47 -0.79 -0.70
N PHE A 195 -20.24 -0.89 -0.22
CA PHE A 195 -19.27 -1.88 -0.65
C PHE A 195 -19.70 -3.31 -0.32
N VAL A 196 -20.05 -3.58 0.93
CA VAL A 196 -20.41 -4.95 1.37
C VAL A 196 -21.80 -5.41 0.89
N THR A 197 -22.67 -4.47 0.52
CA THR A 197 -23.99 -4.78 -0.06
C THR A 197 -23.93 -4.96 -1.57
N SER A 198 -22.78 -4.74 -2.20
CA SER A 198 -22.60 -5.00 -3.63
C SER A 198 -22.75 -6.49 -3.94
N PRO A 199 -23.45 -6.87 -5.04
CA PRO A 199 -23.60 -8.27 -5.44
C PRO A 199 -22.27 -9.00 -5.64
N ALA A 200 -21.20 -8.31 -6.04
CA ALA A 200 -19.85 -8.88 -6.16
C ALA A 200 -19.30 -9.40 -4.82
N MET A 201 -19.83 -8.93 -3.68
CA MET A 201 -19.38 -9.34 -2.34
C MET A 201 -20.21 -10.48 -1.74
N THR A 202 -21.27 -10.94 -2.42
CA THR A 202 -22.21 -11.94 -1.89
C THR A 202 -21.96 -13.35 -2.41
N GLY A 203 -20.99 -13.57 -3.30
CA GLY A 203 -20.62 -14.88 -3.84
C GLY A 203 -20.09 -15.87 -2.79
N PRO A 204 -20.22 -17.20 -3.02
CA PRO A 204 -19.62 -18.21 -2.16
C PRO A 204 -18.09 -18.04 -2.16
N ARG A 205 -17.49 -17.96 -0.98
CA ARG A 205 -16.05 -17.87 -0.81
C ARG A 205 -15.45 -19.19 -0.41
N PRO A 206 -14.21 -19.47 -0.87
CA PRO A 206 -13.48 -20.65 -0.43
C PRO A 206 -13.35 -20.63 1.09
N THR A 207 -13.71 -21.75 1.74
CA THR A 207 -13.42 -21.97 3.15
C THR A 207 -11.91 -21.97 3.37
N PRO A 208 -11.39 -21.29 4.40
CA PRO A 208 -9.98 -21.28 4.69
C PRO A 208 -9.47 -22.72 4.88
N ARG A 209 -8.63 -23.21 3.97
CA ARG A 209 -7.93 -24.48 4.17
C ARG A 209 -6.80 -24.28 5.18
N ALA A 210 -6.52 -25.35 5.93
CA ALA A 210 -5.54 -25.37 7.02
C ALA A 210 -4.20 -24.70 6.65
N ARG A 211 -3.65 -23.96 7.61
CA ARG A 211 -2.37 -23.27 7.57
C ARG A 211 -1.26 -24.16 6.97
N ARG A 212 -0.81 -23.86 5.75
CA ARG A 212 0.48 -24.34 5.29
C ARG A 212 1.58 -23.50 5.93
N SER A 213 2.49 -24.15 6.62
CA SER A 213 3.62 -23.57 7.37
C SER A 213 4.68 -22.84 6.50
N GLY A 214 4.43 -22.57 5.25
CA GLY A 214 5.35 -21.89 4.33
C GLY A 214 4.83 -20.57 3.74
N ALA A 215 3.58 -20.19 4.04
CA ALA A 215 2.93 -19.04 3.42
C ALA A 215 3.67 -17.71 3.62
N LEU A 216 4.29 -17.49 4.77
CA LEU A 216 5.06 -16.28 5.06
C LEU A 216 6.35 -16.16 4.23
N ARG A 217 7.02 -17.29 3.94
CA ARG A 217 8.26 -17.26 3.12
C ARG A 217 7.98 -16.82 1.69
N GLY A 218 6.85 -17.21 1.11
CA GLY A 218 6.42 -16.76 -0.22
C GLY A 218 6.14 -15.26 -0.31
N LEU A 219 5.72 -14.62 0.80
CA LEU A 219 5.42 -13.19 0.86
C LEU A 219 6.67 -12.32 1.06
N LEU A 220 7.79 -12.88 1.53
CA LEU A 220 9.00 -12.11 1.85
C LEU A 220 9.47 -11.18 0.71
N PRO A 221 9.51 -11.61 -0.57
CA PRO A 221 9.91 -10.72 -1.67
C PRO A 221 9.02 -9.48 -1.79
N SER A 222 7.70 -9.67 -1.74
CA SER A 222 6.72 -8.59 -1.82
C SER A 222 6.80 -7.63 -0.64
N VAL A 223 6.92 -8.17 0.57
CA VAL A 223 7.05 -7.43 1.82
C VAL A 223 8.37 -6.64 1.87
N ALA A 224 9.48 -7.25 1.45
CA ALA A 224 10.80 -6.60 1.44
C ALA A 224 10.83 -5.40 0.48
N VAL A 225 10.32 -5.56 -0.76
CA VAL A 225 10.28 -4.43 -1.71
C VAL A 225 9.28 -3.38 -1.28
N ALA A 226 8.14 -3.76 -0.73
CA ALA A 226 7.17 -2.81 -0.21
C ALA A 226 7.76 -1.96 0.92
N ALA A 227 8.48 -2.58 1.87
CA ALA A 227 9.19 -1.87 2.94
C ALA A 227 10.30 -0.97 2.40
N GLY A 228 11.14 -1.47 1.49
CA GLY A 228 12.21 -0.70 0.85
C GLY A 228 11.69 0.49 0.05
N THR A 229 10.59 0.31 -0.68
CA THR A 229 9.91 1.38 -1.41
C THR A 229 9.36 2.43 -0.45
N GLY A 230 8.66 2.02 0.61
CA GLY A 230 8.16 2.94 1.63
C GLY A 230 9.29 3.74 2.29
N LEU A 231 10.37 3.07 2.68
CA LEU A 231 11.55 3.71 3.29
C LEU A 231 12.20 4.73 2.36
N ALA A 232 12.37 4.38 1.09
CA ALA A 232 12.94 5.27 0.10
C ALA A 232 12.08 6.53 -0.13
N LEU A 233 10.74 6.35 -0.23
CA LEU A 233 9.82 7.44 -0.60
C LEU A 233 9.57 8.44 0.51
N SER A 234 9.44 7.98 1.76
CA SER A 234 9.14 8.90 2.87
C SER A 234 10.28 9.86 3.19
N GLY A 235 11.52 9.49 2.83
CA GLY A 235 12.65 10.39 2.87
C GLY A 235 12.61 11.48 1.79
N VAL A 236 12.00 11.20 0.65
CA VAL A 236 11.99 12.12 -0.51
C VAL A 236 11.34 13.46 -0.17
N ASP A 237 10.24 13.48 0.58
CA ASP A 237 9.54 14.72 0.97
C ASP A 237 10.46 15.65 1.77
N LEU A 238 11.21 15.09 2.72
CA LEU A 238 12.17 15.83 3.53
C LEU A 238 13.39 16.25 2.72
N LEU A 239 13.91 15.37 1.86
CA LEU A 239 15.07 15.62 1.02
C LEU A 239 14.80 16.70 -0.04
N VAL A 240 13.63 16.69 -0.69
CA VAL A 240 13.20 17.71 -1.64
C VAL A 240 13.07 19.06 -0.93
N THR A 241 12.50 19.05 0.29
CA THR A 241 12.35 20.28 1.10
C THR A 241 13.73 20.84 1.49
N ALA A 242 14.64 20.00 1.95
CA ALA A 242 16.00 20.40 2.31
C ALA A 242 16.77 20.91 1.08
N PHE A 243 16.66 20.24 -0.06
CA PHE A 243 17.30 20.67 -1.30
C PHE A 243 16.78 22.05 -1.78
N ALA A 244 15.47 22.28 -1.69
CA ALA A 244 14.88 23.56 -2.05
C ALA A 244 15.34 24.69 -1.12
N SER A 245 15.49 24.42 0.18
CA SER A 245 15.94 25.41 1.17
C SER A 245 17.42 25.77 1.02
N GLU A 246 18.30 24.79 0.73
CA GLU A 246 19.72 25.07 0.50
C GLU A 246 20.01 25.92 -0.74
N ARG A 247 19.15 25.83 -1.74
CA ARG A 247 19.31 26.54 -3.02
C ARG A 247 18.62 27.89 -3.09
N THR A 248 18.21 28.49 -1.97
CA THR A 248 17.61 29.85 -1.86
C THR A 248 16.31 30.06 -2.67
N HIS A 249 15.68 29.02 -3.17
CA HIS A 249 14.46 29.11 -3.98
C HIS A 249 13.17 29.07 -3.15
N GLY A 250 13.28 29.01 -1.83
CA GLY A 250 12.13 28.88 -0.93
C GLY A 250 11.39 27.54 -1.06
N THR A 251 10.59 27.20 -0.06
CA THR A 251 9.81 25.94 -0.02
C THR A 251 8.55 25.97 -0.89
N ALA A 252 8.24 27.09 -1.56
CA ALA A 252 7.02 27.26 -2.36
C ALA A 252 6.92 26.29 -3.55
N LEU A 253 8.06 25.81 -4.09
CA LEU A 253 8.08 24.86 -5.21
C LEU A 253 7.99 23.40 -4.77
N VAL A 254 8.20 23.08 -3.49
CA VAL A 254 8.16 21.71 -2.97
C VAL A 254 6.86 20.96 -3.31
N PRO A 255 5.65 21.54 -3.11
CA PRO A 255 4.41 20.86 -3.47
C PRO A 255 4.31 20.50 -4.97
N TRP A 256 4.88 21.32 -5.84
CA TRP A 256 4.89 21.06 -7.28
C TRP A 256 5.83 19.91 -7.66
N ILE A 257 6.99 19.82 -7.00
CA ILE A 257 7.94 18.72 -7.21
C ILE A 257 7.34 17.40 -6.72
N LEU A 258 6.68 17.41 -5.55
CA LEU A 258 5.98 16.22 -5.03
C LEU A 258 4.74 15.86 -5.87
N GLY A 259 4.04 16.89 -6.39
CA GLY A 259 2.97 16.68 -7.37
C GLY A 259 3.48 16.02 -8.65
N ALA A 260 4.66 16.40 -9.12
CA ALA A 260 5.31 15.81 -10.28
C ALA A 260 5.72 14.34 -10.03
N LEU A 261 6.19 13.99 -8.82
CA LEU A 261 6.44 12.61 -8.38
C LEU A 261 5.15 11.77 -8.44
N SER A 262 4.05 12.29 -7.89
CA SER A 262 2.74 11.61 -7.91
C SER A 262 2.19 11.47 -9.32
N ALA A 263 2.34 12.48 -10.18
CA ALA A 263 1.96 12.38 -11.59
C ALA A 263 2.77 11.31 -12.33
N GLY A 264 4.08 11.25 -12.07
CA GLY A 264 4.95 10.18 -12.57
C GLY A 264 4.46 8.80 -12.14
N SER A 265 4.07 8.64 -10.87
CA SER A 265 3.55 7.39 -10.32
C SER A 265 2.24 6.98 -10.98
N ALA A 266 1.30 7.90 -11.15
CA ALA A 266 0.04 7.65 -11.83
C ALA A 266 0.26 7.19 -13.29
N VAL A 267 1.11 7.91 -14.04
CA VAL A 267 1.44 7.55 -15.44
C VAL A 267 2.14 6.19 -15.48
N GLY A 268 3.18 5.98 -14.64
CA GLY A 268 3.90 4.71 -14.55
C GLY A 268 3.00 3.53 -14.22
N GLY A 269 2.07 3.72 -13.28
CA GLY A 269 1.06 2.74 -12.91
C GLY A 269 0.14 2.36 -14.08
N LEU A 270 -0.40 3.36 -14.79
CA LEU A 270 -1.24 3.13 -15.96
C LEU A 270 -0.48 2.45 -17.10
N VAL A 271 0.74 2.88 -17.39
CA VAL A 271 1.59 2.26 -18.41
C VAL A 271 1.91 0.81 -18.04
N ASN A 272 2.30 0.55 -16.78
CA ASN A 272 2.56 -0.80 -16.29
C ASN A 272 1.34 -1.73 -16.44
N GLY A 273 0.15 -1.23 -16.16
CA GLY A 273 -1.10 -1.99 -16.33
C GLY A 273 -1.45 -2.24 -17.81
N ALA A 274 -1.04 -1.38 -18.72
CA ALA A 274 -1.31 -1.52 -20.16
C ALA A 274 -0.37 -2.52 -20.83
N ILE A 275 0.83 -2.74 -20.30
CA ILE A 275 1.85 -3.63 -20.89
C ILE A 275 1.53 -5.10 -20.59
N ASP A 276 1.57 -5.94 -21.64
CA ASP A 276 1.47 -7.38 -21.49
C ASP A 276 2.85 -7.99 -21.19
N TRP A 277 3.13 -8.12 -19.90
CA TRP A 277 4.44 -8.58 -19.43
C TRP A 277 4.63 -10.09 -19.64
N ARG A 278 5.70 -10.45 -20.35
CA ARG A 278 6.16 -11.84 -20.49
C ARG A 278 7.09 -12.29 -19.36
N ARG A 279 7.69 -11.34 -18.64
CA ARG A 279 8.63 -11.64 -17.54
C ARG A 279 7.88 -11.97 -16.25
N PRO A 280 8.39 -12.90 -15.42
CA PRO A 280 7.81 -13.21 -14.11
C PRO A 280 7.67 -11.97 -13.22
N ALA A 281 6.64 -11.94 -12.36
CA ALA A 281 6.39 -10.82 -11.45
C ALA A 281 7.59 -10.52 -10.54
N ARG A 282 8.30 -11.55 -10.08
CA ARG A 282 9.48 -11.41 -9.22
C ARG A 282 10.62 -10.64 -9.90
N VAL A 283 10.90 -10.91 -11.19
CA VAL A 283 11.94 -10.20 -11.96
C VAL A 283 11.55 -8.75 -12.18
N ARG A 284 10.28 -8.50 -12.50
CA ARG A 284 9.74 -7.13 -12.66
C ARG A 284 9.82 -6.33 -11.36
N LEU A 285 9.44 -6.96 -10.26
CA LEU A 285 9.48 -6.37 -8.92
C LEU A 285 10.90 -5.89 -8.58
N ALA A 286 11.90 -6.77 -8.76
CA ALA A 286 13.29 -6.42 -8.55
C ALA A 286 13.75 -5.30 -9.50
N GLY A 287 13.36 -5.35 -10.78
CA GLY A 287 13.70 -4.33 -11.77
C GLY A 287 13.13 -2.95 -11.43
N PHE A 288 11.84 -2.86 -11.04
CA PHE A 288 11.23 -1.60 -10.64
C PHE A 288 11.84 -1.03 -9.36
N ALA A 289 12.11 -1.87 -8.36
CA ALA A 289 12.76 -1.43 -7.13
C ALA A 289 14.20 -0.96 -7.39
N THR A 290 14.94 -1.63 -8.28
CA THR A 290 16.28 -1.20 -8.70
C THR A 290 16.23 0.14 -9.41
N ALA A 291 15.34 0.30 -10.40
CA ALA A 291 15.19 1.57 -11.13
C ALA A 291 14.80 2.71 -10.19
N LEU A 292 13.84 2.50 -9.29
CA LEU A 292 13.43 3.48 -8.29
C LEU A 292 14.63 3.90 -7.41
N GLY A 293 15.38 2.93 -6.87
CA GLY A 293 16.51 3.20 -5.99
C GLY A 293 17.64 3.96 -6.71
N LEU A 294 17.95 3.60 -7.96
CA LEU A 294 18.96 4.30 -8.77
C LEU A 294 18.55 5.74 -9.07
N VAL A 295 17.29 5.98 -9.44
CA VAL A 295 16.81 7.33 -9.75
C VAL A 295 16.81 8.21 -8.51
N ILE A 296 16.36 7.69 -7.35
CA ILE A 296 16.41 8.44 -6.09
C ILE A 296 17.85 8.75 -5.70
N ALA A 297 18.76 7.79 -5.79
CA ALA A 297 20.18 8.03 -5.49
C ALA A 297 20.79 9.09 -6.43
N ALA A 298 20.50 9.02 -7.73
CA ALA A 298 20.97 9.99 -8.72
C ALA A 298 20.38 11.39 -8.53
N ALA A 299 19.17 11.49 -7.96
CA ALA A 299 18.51 12.77 -7.70
C ALA A 299 19.34 13.68 -6.75
N GLY A 300 20.15 13.07 -5.86
CA GLY A 300 21.06 13.83 -5.00
C GLY A 300 22.17 14.58 -5.75
N LEU A 301 22.45 14.20 -7.01
CA LEU A 301 23.44 14.86 -7.87
C LEU A 301 22.80 15.93 -8.78
N ALA A 302 21.52 16.23 -8.60
CA ALA A 302 20.81 17.20 -9.44
C ALA A 302 21.44 18.60 -9.34
N PRO A 303 21.79 19.25 -10.47
CA PRO A 303 22.40 20.59 -10.45
C PRO A 303 21.39 21.70 -10.08
N GLY A 304 20.10 21.44 -10.15
CA GLY A 304 19.06 22.42 -9.85
C GLY A 304 17.68 21.82 -9.67
N LEU A 305 16.68 22.66 -9.38
CA LEU A 305 15.31 22.21 -9.12
C LEU A 305 14.63 21.53 -10.33
N TRP A 306 14.91 21.98 -11.54
CA TRP A 306 14.34 21.38 -12.75
C TRP A 306 14.83 19.94 -12.98
N SER A 307 16.13 19.70 -12.77
CA SER A 307 16.70 18.35 -12.86
C SER A 307 16.22 17.47 -11.72
N LEU A 308 16.05 18.01 -10.50
CA LEU A 308 15.43 17.29 -9.40
C LEU A 308 13.98 16.95 -9.72
N THR A 309 13.20 17.88 -10.29
CA THR A 309 11.80 17.61 -10.70
C THR A 309 11.75 16.51 -11.74
N ALA A 310 12.61 16.53 -12.74
CA ALA A 310 12.70 15.47 -13.74
C ALA A 310 13.05 14.11 -13.11
N ALA A 311 14.01 14.09 -12.18
CA ALA A 311 14.34 12.89 -11.41
C ALA A 311 13.14 12.39 -10.59
N MET A 312 12.35 13.29 -9.98
CA MET A 312 11.15 12.92 -9.21
C MET A 312 10.05 12.34 -10.12
N VAL A 313 9.82 12.91 -11.31
CA VAL A 313 8.88 12.30 -12.29
C VAL A 313 9.34 10.90 -12.67
N CYS A 314 10.64 10.72 -12.95
CA CYS A 314 11.20 9.40 -13.27
C CYS A 314 11.10 8.43 -12.08
N ALA A 315 11.40 8.84 -10.86
CA ALA A 315 11.25 8.01 -9.67
C ALA A 315 9.78 7.60 -9.50
N GLY A 316 8.87 8.56 -9.63
CA GLY A 316 7.42 8.33 -9.60
C GLY A 316 7.01 7.21 -10.54
N ALA A 317 7.49 7.24 -11.78
CA ALA A 317 7.11 6.24 -12.79
C ALA A 317 7.40 4.78 -12.39
N PHE A 318 8.20 4.53 -11.36
CA PHE A 318 8.49 3.18 -10.85
C PHE A 318 7.76 2.84 -9.54
N ILE A 319 7.15 3.80 -8.85
CA ILE A 319 6.46 3.58 -7.55
C ILE A 319 5.25 2.66 -7.72
N ALA A 320 4.25 3.10 -8.48
CA ALA A 320 3.03 2.33 -8.69
C ALA A 320 3.30 0.98 -9.37
N PRO A 321 4.19 0.85 -10.37
CA PRO A 321 4.60 -0.46 -10.90
C PRO A 321 5.22 -1.39 -9.86
N ALA A 322 6.10 -0.90 -8.98
CA ALA A 322 6.70 -1.70 -7.91
C ALA A 322 5.63 -2.22 -6.93
N LEU A 323 4.77 -1.33 -6.43
CA LEU A 323 3.73 -1.69 -5.48
C LEU A 323 2.66 -2.61 -6.10
N THR A 324 2.19 -2.31 -7.32
CA THR A 324 1.25 -3.17 -8.04
C THR A 324 1.82 -4.57 -8.22
N THR A 325 3.10 -4.67 -8.61
CA THR A 325 3.76 -5.97 -8.79
C THR A 325 3.98 -6.70 -7.46
N ALA A 326 4.26 -5.96 -6.37
CA ALA A 326 4.35 -6.54 -5.03
C ALA A 326 3.01 -7.13 -4.57
N TYR A 327 1.89 -6.43 -4.82
CA TYR A 327 0.55 -6.96 -4.52
C TYR A 327 0.19 -8.16 -5.40
N LEU A 328 0.52 -8.15 -6.70
CA LEU A 328 0.31 -9.29 -7.61
C LEU A 328 1.09 -10.51 -7.14
N LEU A 329 2.36 -10.36 -6.80
CA LEU A 329 3.20 -11.46 -6.30
C LEU A 329 2.70 -11.98 -4.95
N ALA A 330 2.24 -11.11 -4.07
CA ALA A 330 1.65 -11.50 -2.79
C ALA A 330 0.35 -12.29 -2.99
N ASP A 331 -0.49 -11.91 -3.94
CA ASP A 331 -1.72 -12.64 -4.29
C ASP A 331 -1.42 -14.02 -4.88
N GLU A 332 -0.43 -14.11 -5.78
CA GLU A 332 0.00 -15.38 -6.40
C GLU A 332 0.59 -16.38 -5.39
N THR A 333 1.27 -15.88 -4.36
CA THR A 333 1.91 -16.72 -3.34
C THR A 333 1.02 -16.99 -2.12
N ALA A 334 -0.09 -16.27 -2.00
CA ALA A 334 -1.02 -16.41 -0.89
C ALA A 334 -1.82 -17.72 -1.01
N PRO A 335 -1.96 -18.50 0.06
CA PRO A 335 -2.91 -19.61 0.10
C PRO A 335 -4.35 -19.13 -0.15
N GLU A 336 -5.17 -20.01 -0.72
CA GLU A 336 -6.59 -19.74 -0.90
C GLU A 336 -7.25 -19.34 0.43
N GLY A 337 -8.06 -18.28 0.40
CA GLY A 337 -8.72 -17.72 1.58
C GLY A 337 -7.83 -16.88 2.49
N SER A 338 -6.61 -16.46 2.06
CA SER A 338 -5.71 -15.57 2.83
C SER A 338 -5.22 -14.35 2.05
N ARG A 339 -5.84 -14.05 0.91
CA ARG A 339 -5.42 -12.96 0.00
C ARG A 339 -5.53 -11.58 0.65
N THR A 340 -6.60 -11.33 1.42
CA THR A 340 -6.75 -10.05 2.14
C THR A 340 -5.60 -9.84 3.12
N ARG A 341 -5.23 -10.88 3.86
CA ARG A 341 -4.10 -10.83 4.80
C ARG A 341 -2.77 -10.65 4.09
N ALA A 342 -2.56 -11.30 2.94
CA ALA A 342 -1.33 -11.12 2.14
C ALA A 342 -1.18 -9.67 1.67
N GLY A 343 -2.24 -9.07 1.11
CA GLY A 343 -2.26 -7.66 0.75
C GLY A 343 -2.07 -6.72 1.95
N ALA A 344 -2.60 -7.09 3.12
CA ALA A 344 -2.41 -6.33 4.35
C ALA A 344 -0.95 -6.33 4.82
N TRP A 345 -0.22 -7.44 4.66
CA TRP A 345 1.21 -7.49 4.96
C TRP A 345 2.03 -6.58 4.06
N VAL A 346 1.73 -6.54 2.76
CA VAL A 346 2.38 -5.60 1.81
C VAL A 346 2.10 -4.15 2.22
N ASN A 347 0.83 -3.81 2.51
CA ASN A 347 0.46 -2.46 2.94
C ASN A 347 1.13 -2.07 4.27
N MET A 348 1.15 -2.97 5.26
CA MET A 348 1.85 -2.75 6.52
C MET A 348 3.33 -2.50 6.29
N ALA A 349 3.97 -3.25 5.40
CA ALA A 349 5.39 -3.10 5.09
C ALA A 349 5.71 -1.74 4.46
N VAL A 350 4.88 -1.26 3.50
CA VAL A 350 5.02 0.09 2.94
C VAL A 350 4.97 1.13 4.06
N ASN A 351 3.96 1.09 4.92
CA ASN A 351 3.76 2.10 5.96
C ASN A 351 4.84 2.04 7.05
N ALA A 352 5.27 0.82 7.46
CA ALA A 352 6.36 0.65 8.40
C ALA A 352 7.69 1.14 7.81
N GLY A 353 7.96 0.82 6.55
CA GLY A 353 9.10 1.34 5.80
C GLY A 353 9.07 2.87 5.73
N SER A 354 7.91 3.45 5.41
CA SER A 354 7.74 4.90 5.36
C SER A 354 8.02 5.57 6.70
N SER A 355 7.53 5.01 7.79
CA SER A 355 7.79 5.54 9.13
C SER A 355 9.28 5.48 9.49
N ALA A 356 9.93 4.35 9.20
CA ALA A 356 11.36 4.19 9.42
C ALA A 356 12.20 5.11 8.54
N GLY A 357 11.81 5.28 7.28
CA GLY A 357 12.48 6.15 6.32
C GLY A 357 12.39 7.63 6.70
N ALA A 358 11.22 8.10 7.11
CA ALA A 358 11.05 9.47 7.58
C ALA A 358 11.94 9.76 8.81
N LEU A 359 11.97 8.83 9.78
CA LEU A 359 12.82 8.95 10.96
C LEU A 359 14.31 8.95 10.57
N ALA A 360 14.75 7.97 9.76
CA ALA A 360 16.14 7.86 9.34
C ALA A 360 16.58 9.12 8.57
N THR A 361 15.79 9.56 7.59
CA THR A 361 16.11 10.77 6.80
C THR A 361 16.14 12.01 7.68
N GLY A 362 15.18 12.17 8.61
CA GLY A 362 15.18 13.28 9.56
C GLY A 362 16.42 13.36 10.44
N LEU A 363 16.99 12.20 10.83
CA LEU A 363 18.24 12.12 11.59
C LEU A 363 19.48 12.38 10.73
N LEU A 364 19.43 12.05 9.44
CA LEU A 364 20.58 12.18 8.53
C LEU A 364 20.70 13.59 7.94
N ILE A 365 19.59 14.29 7.75
CA ILE A 365 19.60 15.71 7.29
C ILE A 365 20.27 16.56 8.35
N GLY A 366 21.31 17.29 7.93
CA GLY A 366 22.16 18.08 8.83
C GLY A 366 23.37 17.35 9.39
N ALA A 367 23.37 16.00 9.42
CA ALA A 367 24.53 15.20 9.80
C ALA A 367 25.38 14.81 8.57
N LEU A 368 24.75 14.66 7.41
CA LEU A 368 25.40 14.27 6.15
C LEU A 368 25.05 15.25 5.03
N PRO A 369 25.93 15.42 4.02
CA PRO A 369 25.59 16.15 2.80
C PRO A 369 24.39 15.56 2.09
N LEU A 370 23.51 16.40 1.52
CA LEU A 370 22.25 15.95 0.86
C LEU A 370 22.45 14.84 -0.19
N PRO A 371 23.48 14.85 -1.06
CA PRO A 371 23.68 13.74 -2.01
C PRO A 371 23.80 12.37 -1.33
N TRP A 372 24.44 12.29 -0.16
CA TRP A 372 24.53 11.04 0.60
C TRP A 372 23.18 10.61 1.20
N CYS A 373 22.37 11.58 1.64
CA CYS A 373 21.02 11.29 2.14
C CYS A 373 20.12 10.70 1.03
N PHE A 374 20.19 11.26 -0.20
CA PHE A 374 19.51 10.68 -1.36
C PHE A 374 20.06 9.29 -1.72
N ALA A 375 21.39 9.11 -1.69
CA ALA A 375 22.00 7.82 -1.97
C ALA A 375 21.56 6.74 -0.96
N LEU A 376 21.49 7.06 0.32
CA LEU A 376 21.01 6.15 1.37
C LEU A 376 19.52 5.84 1.24
N ALA A 377 18.70 6.83 0.90
CA ALA A 377 17.28 6.59 0.62
C ALA A 377 17.10 5.65 -0.58
N GLY A 378 17.86 5.86 -1.67
CA GLY A 378 17.86 4.96 -2.83
C GLY A 378 18.40 3.57 -2.52
N ALA A 379 19.43 3.47 -1.66
CA ALA A 379 20.02 2.20 -1.24
C ALA A 379 19.01 1.26 -0.59
N ALA A 380 18.02 1.78 0.14
CA ALA A 380 16.97 0.96 0.73
C ALA A 380 16.16 0.17 -0.32
N ALA A 381 15.78 0.84 -1.42
CA ALA A 381 15.09 0.17 -2.53
C ALA A 381 16.03 -0.82 -3.25
N LEU A 382 17.30 -0.47 -3.45
CA LEU A 382 18.30 -1.36 -4.07
C LEU A 382 18.55 -2.62 -3.24
N LEU A 383 18.69 -2.50 -1.92
CA LEU A 383 18.88 -3.63 -1.02
C LEU A 383 17.66 -4.56 -1.02
N SER A 384 16.45 -3.99 -1.05
CA SER A 384 15.23 -4.79 -1.15
C SER A 384 15.14 -5.55 -2.48
N ALA A 385 15.56 -4.93 -3.59
CA ALA A 385 15.64 -5.59 -4.89
C ALA A 385 16.69 -6.73 -4.90
N ALA A 386 17.87 -6.50 -4.30
CA ALA A 386 18.91 -7.52 -4.17
C ALA A 386 18.44 -8.71 -3.33
N ALA A 387 17.71 -8.48 -2.23
CA ALA A 387 17.14 -9.55 -1.40
C ALA A 387 16.15 -10.43 -2.19
N VAL A 388 15.34 -9.83 -3.07
CA VAL A 388 14.39 -10.56 -3.93
C VAL A 388 15.14 -11.44 -4.94
N THR A 389 16.20 -10.95 -5.55
CA THR A 389 16.98 -11.70 -6.53
C THR A 389 17.77 -12.85 -5.89
N ALA A 390 18.40 -12.60 -4.73
CA ALA A 390 19.13 -13.60 -3.98
C ALA A 390 18.23 -14.76 -3.50
N GLY A 391 17.07 -14.43 -2.92
CA GLY A 391 16.11 -15.45 -2.49
C GLY A 391 15.50 -16.27 -3.65
N GLY A 392 15.51 -15.74 -4.89
CA GLY A 392 15.10 -16.49 -6.10
C GLY A 392 16.11 -17.53 -6.53
N ARG A 393 17.40 -17.21 -6.40
CA ARG A 393 18.48 -18.17 -6.71
C ARG A 393 18.50 -19.32 -5.71
N ALA A 394 18.32 -19.03 -4.43
CA ALA A 394 18.29 -20.07 -3.39
C ALA A 394 17.14 -21.08 -3.59
N THR A 395 15.94 -20.61 -3.96
CA THR A 395 14.80 -21.51 -4.24
C THR A 395 14.98 -22.30 -5.53
N ALA A 396 15.66 -21.76 -6.54
CA ALA A 396 15.95 -22.49 -7.79
C ALA A 396 17.01 -23.58 -7.58
N VAL A 397 18.01 -23.34 -6.75
CA VAL A 397 19.03 -24.35 -6.42
C VAL A 397 18.43 -25.52 -5.63
N VAL A 398 17.62 -25.24 -4.60
CA VAL A 398 16.95 -26.29 -3.82
C VAL A 398 15.95 -27.08 -4.69
N GLY A 399 15.25 -26.43 -5.64
CA GLY A 399 14.36 -27.12 -6.57
C GLY A 399 15.12 -28.05 -7.53
N ALA A 400 16.28 -27.63 -8.05
CA ALA A 400 17.12 -28.44 -8.89
C ALA A 400 17.74 -29.64 -8.15
N GLU A 401 18.13 -29.46 -6.87
CA GLU A 401 18.65 -30.54 -6.02
C GLU A 401 17.54 -31.60 -5.74
N THR A 402 16.31 -31.17 -5.47
CA THR A 402 15.17 -32.09 -5.24
C THR A 402 14.73 -32.82 -6.52
N GLU A 403 14.84 -32.20 -7.69
CA GLU A 403 14.58 -32.90 -8.96
C GLU A 403 15.66 -33.94 -9.27
N VAL A 404 16.92 -33.63 -9.02
CA VAL A 404 18.04 -34.59 -9.19
C VAL A 404 17.94 -35.75 -8.20
N GLU A 405 17.55 -35.50 -6.93
CA GLU A 405 17.32 -36.56 -5.96
C GLU A 405 16.13 -37.46 -6.34
N ALA A 406 15.04 -36.87 -6.86
CA ALA A 406 13.86 -37.62 -7.29
C ALA A 406 14.14 -38.47 -8.55
N GLU A 407 14.97 -37.96 -9.51
CA GLU A 407 15.42 -38.74 -10.66
C GLU A 407 16.37 -39.88 -10.24
N ALA A 408 17.29 -39.63 -9.30
CA ALA A 408 18.17 -40.65 -8.76
C ALA A 408 17.43 -41.74 -8.00
N GLU A 409 16.34 -41.40 -7.29
CA GLU A 409 15.50 -42.38 -6.57
C GLU A 409 14.62 -43.17 -7.54
N ALA A 410 14.23 -42.63 -8.67
CA ALA A 410 13.47 -43.31 -9.72
C ALA A 410 14.33 -44.28 -10.57
N GLU A 411 15.65 -44.07 -10.65
CA GLU A 411 16.60 -44.96 -11.34
C GLU A 411 17.08 -46.16 -10.47
N LEU A 412 16.75 -46.20 -9.18
CA LEU A 412 17.08 -47.36 -8.34
C LEU A 412 16.26 -48.60 -8.78
N PRO A 413 16.90 -49.71 -9.18
CA PRO A 413 16.18 -50.91 -9.61
C PRO A 413 15.35 -51.45 -8.44
N ALA A 414 14.09 -51.79 -8.76
CA ALA A 414 13.17 -52.36 -7.80
C ALA A 414 13.83 -53.58 -7.12
N ALA A 415 13.99 -53.52 -5.81
CA ALA A 415 14.52 -54.65 -5.05
C ALA A 415 13.66 -55.91 -5.27
N ASP A 416 14.30 -56.99 -5.71
CA ASP A 416 13.66 -58.28 -5.90
C ASP A 416 12.89 -58.70 -4.62
N PRO A 417 11.66 -59.17 -4.73
CA PRO A 417 10.91 -59.62 -3.56
C PRO A 417 11.60 -60.86 -2.95
N PRO A 418 11.63 -60.97 -1.60
CA PRO A 418 12.30 -62.08 -0.93
C PRO A 418 11.66 -63.40 -1.32
N VAL A 419 12.48 -64.30 -1.88
CA VAL A 419 12.11 -65.67 -2.18
C VAL A 419 11.67 -66.32 -0.88
N ARG A 420 10.39 -66.66 -0.76
CA ARG A 420 9.89 -67.49 0.38
C ARG A 420 10.38 -68.92 0.19
N ALA A 421 11.17 -69.38 1.12
CA ALA A 421 11.48 -70.82 1.34
C ALA A 421 10.43 -71.47 2.26
#